data_ce599f2100fa791d263c84f4b445e81f
#
_entry.id   ce599f2100fa791d263c84f4b445e81f
#
_cell.length_a   1.000
_cell.length_b   1.000
_cell.length_c   1.000
_cell.angle_alpha   90.00
_cell.angle_beta   90.00
_cell.angle_gamma   90.00
#
_symmetry.space_group_name_H-M   'P 1'
#
loop_
_entity.id
_entity.type
_entity.pdbx_description
1 polymer ?
#
loop_
_entity_poly.entity_id
_entity_poly.type
_entity_poly.pdbx_seq_one_letter_code
_entity_poly.pdbx_strand_id
1 'polypeptide(L)'
;MWMIVLADGRPITRFPVEPGIRMYPLLLGMEAEQERTVTLMKETQCMPDNPAATVLLHSLRIDGELTGLPERELKIEFIGDSLTSAEGALAPRDNMEWITPWFTARGNYSWYACEVLNAERQIMSQSGWGVCWDWQHTEANNMSDAYEYTVGVLHGPEAEARGCSKPWDFSCWQPDIVCIRLMSNDYNGMNERQSFETDRENVIRGGMDLIRKVRECNPRAKIVWILPGTECEPELAAEAVKRMQEEGVRELYSFAVPDYGPEDLGARWHPNAEWNRMVGEQLAEYLKTIL
;
A
#
# COMPACT_ATOMS: atom_id res chain seq x y z
N MET A 1 9.83 -0.98 -12.95
CA MET A 1 9.16 0.00 -12.05
C MET A 1 8.58 1.12 -12.89
N TRP A 2 7.36 1.56 -12.59
CA TRP A 2 6.72 2.68 -13.28
C TRP A 2 6.64 3.88 -12.34
N MET A 3 6.82 5.06 -12.93
CA MET A 3 6.67 6.35 -12.27
C MET A 3 5.64 7.16 -13.01
N ILE A 4 4.92 8.03 -12.30
CA ILE A 4 4.03 9.03 -12.88
C ILE A 4 4.43 10.41 -12.42
N VAL A 5 4.31 11.39 -13.31
CA VAL A 5 4.49 12.80 -13.00
C VAL A 5 3.13 13.49 -13.05
N LEU A 6 2.83 14.22 -12.00
CA LEU A 6 1.67 15.11 -11.97
C LEU A 6 2.16 16.56 -11.94
N ALA A 7 1.49 17.44 -12.67
CA ALA A 7 1.63 18.87 -12.52
C ALA A 7 0.30 19.45 -12.03
N ASP A 8 0.32 20.15 -10.91
CA ASP A 8 -0.88 20.70 -10.26
C ASP A 8 -1.99 19.63 -10.08
N GLY A 9 -1.60 18.42 -9.65
CA GLY A 9 -2.48 17.28 -9.45
C GLY A 9 -2.92 16.56 -10.74
N ARG A 10 -2.55 17.06 -11.93
CA ARG A 10 -2.92 16.44 -13.19
C ARG A 10 -1.80 15.56 -13.75
N PRO A 11 -2.10 14.34 -14.23
CA PRO A 11 -1.10 13.46 -14.81
C PRO A 11 -0.57 14.05 -16.12
N ILE A 12 0.77 14.13 -16.22
CA ILE A 12 1.48 14.64 -17.39
C ILE A 12 2.10 13.50 -18.17
N THR A 13 2.80 12.61 -17.48
CA THR A 13 3.46 11.47 -18.12
C THR A 13 3.60 10.30 -17.15
N ARG A 14 3.61 9.11 -17.71
CA ARG A 14 3.89 7.85 -17.01
C ARG A 14 4.98 7.11 -17.78
N PHE A 15 6.02 6.66 -17.10
CA PHE A 15 7.17 6.06 -17.75
C PHE A 15 7.78 4.92 -16.91
N PRO A 16 8.37 3.90 -17.56
CA PRO A 16 9.17 2.89 -16.88
C PRO A 16 10.53 3.46 -16.51
N VAL A 17 11.03 3.10 -15.33
CA VAL A 17 12.41 3.38 -14.93
C VAL A 17 13.31 2.28 -15.45
N GLU A 18 14.31 2.65 -16.25
CA GLU A 18 15.31 1.74 -16.78
C GLU A 18 16.45 1.51 -15.77
N PRO A 19 17.13 0.37 -15.83
CA PRO A 19 18.31 0.10 -15.00
C PRO A 19 19.43 1.13 -15.18
N GLY A 20 20.14 1.42 -14.09
CA GLY A 20 21.24 2.38 -14.05
C GLY A 20 20.80 3.82 -13.82
N ILE A 21 21.78 4.73 -13.78
CA ILE A 21 21.52 6.16 -13.58
C ILE A 21 21.04 6.76 -14.90
N ARG A 22 19.85 7.32 -14.89
CA ARG A 22 19.20 7.96 -16.05
C ARG A 22 18.64 9.32 -15.69
N MET A 23 18.54 10.20 -16.67
CA MET A 23 17.82 11.47 -16.55
C MET A 23 16.46 11.34 -17.25
N TYR A 24 15.42 11.67 -16.53
CA TYR A 24 14.04 11.66 -17.03
C TYR A 24 13.49 13.08 -17.01
N PRO A 25 12.97 13.60 -18.13
CA PRO A 25 12.27 14.87 -18.13
C PRO A 25 10.96 14.72 -17.36
N LEU A 26 10.77 15.52 -16.32
CA LEU A 26 9.53 15.53 -15.55
C LEU A 26 8.55 16.55 -16.13
N LEU A 27 9.03 17.75 -16.42
CA LEU A 27 8.30 18.84 -17.01
C LEU A 27 9.18 19.58 -18.00
N LEU A 28 8.68 19.85 -19.20
CA LEU A 28 9.37 20.62 -20.24
C LEU A 28 8.41 21.64 -20.85
N GLY A 29 8.97 22.77 -21.32
CA GLY A 29 8.23 23.76 -22.09
C GLY A 29 7.13 24.49 -21.32
N MET A 30 7.29 24.61 -20.00
CA MET A 30 6.39 25.39 -19.16
C MET A 30 6.69 26.88 -19.33
N GLU A 31 5.65 27.71 -19.15
CA GLU A 31 5.83 29.15 -19.11
C GLU A 31 6.72 29.55 -17.93
N ALA A 32 7.65 30.46 -18.19
CA ALA A 32 8.48 31.04 -17.16
C ALA A 32 7.63 31.80 -16.11
N GLU A 33 8.12 31.88 -14.89
CA GLU A 33 7.53 32.65 -13.78
C GLU A 33 6.17 32.12 -13.28
N GLN A 34 5.78 30.88 -13.65
CA GLN A 34 4.63 30.22 -13.05
C GLN A 34 5.06 29.23 -11.99
N GLU A 35 4.54 29.42 -10.78
CA GLU A 35 4.66 28.41 -9.72
C GLU A 35 3.84 27.16 -10.08
N ARG A 36 4.45 25.99 -9.93
CA ARG A 36 3.86 24.69 -10.25
C ARG A 36 4.16 23.67 -9.17
N THR A 37 3.15 22.92 -8.78
CA THR A 37 3.35 21.73 -7.96
C THR A 37 3.68 20.55 -8.85
N VAL A 38 4.87 19.98 -8.71
CA VAL A 38 5.30 18.79 -9.44
C VAL A 38 5.38 17.60 -8.49
N THR A 39 4.60 16.56 -8.75
CA THR A 39 4.63 15.32 -7.99
C THR A 39 5.26 14.23 -8.85
N LEU A 40 6.35 13.64 -8.37
CA LEU A 40 6.91 12.41 -8.91
C LEU A 40 6.51 11.26 -7.98
N MET A 41 5.69 10.34 -8.49
CA MET A 41 5.15 9.25 -7.69
C MET A 41 5.53 7.89 -8.28
N LYS A 42 5.92 6.97 -7.41
CA LYS A 42 6.11 5.56 -7.76
C LYS A 42 4.74 4.89 -7.90
N GLU A 43 4.46 4.32 -9.07
CA GLU A 43 3.17 3.73 -9.43
C GLU A 43 3.06 2.24 -9.09
N THR A 44 4.19 1.55 -8.95
CA THR A 44 4.21 0.10 -8.79
C THR A 44 4.91 -0.31 -7.50
N GLN A 45 4.43 -1.38 -6.89
CA GLN A 45 5.12 -2.03 -5.77
C GLN A 45 6.52 -2.54 -6.15
N CYS A 46 7.29 -3.01 -5.18
CA CYS A 46 8.48 -3.80 -5.47
C CYS A 46 8.06 -5.14 -6.09
N MET A 47 8.88 -5.64 -7.03
CA MET A 47 8.69 -6.97 -7.61
C MET A 47 9.69 -7.89 -6.90
N PRO A 48 9.24 -8.81 -6.04
CA PRO A 48 10.14 -9.56 -5.13
C PRO A 48 11.16 -10.42 -5.87
N ASP A 49 10.83 -10.89 -7.07
CA ASP A 49 11.76 -11.66 -7.92
C ASP A 49 12.90 -10.81 -8.51
N ASN A 50 12.89 -9.52 -8.28
CA ASN A 50 13.91 -8.61 -8.77
C ASN A 50 14.45 -7.72 -7.64
N PRO A 51 15.47 -8.15 -6.90
CA PRO A 51 16.06 -7.36 -5.81
C PRO A 51 16.70 -6.05 -6.28
N ALA A 52 16.95 -5.91 -7.60
CA ALA A 52 17.37 -4.64 -8.19
C ALA A 52 16.22 -3.64 -8.42
N ALA A 53 14.96 -4.01 -8.14
CA ALA A 53 13.78 -3.17 -8.36
C ALA A 53 13.63 -2.08 -7.27
N THR A 54 14.69 -1.31 -7.03
CA THR A 54 14.73 -0.12 -6.18
C THR A 54 14.84 1.14 -7.04
N VAL A 55 14.20 2.22 -6.62
CA VAL A 55 14.32 3.53 -7.27
C VAL A 55 15.01 4.49 -6.32
N LEU A 56 16.10 5.10 -6.77
CA LEU A 56 16.87 6.09 -6.04
C LEU A 56 16.85 7.40 -6.80
N LEU A 57 16.44 8.48 -6.14
CA LEU A 57 16.55 9.83 -6.70
C LEU A 57 17.95 10.38 -6.39
N HIS A 58 18.84 10.48 -7.41
CA HIS A 58 20.19 10.96 -7.24
C HIS A 58 20.30 12.48 -7.30
N SER A 59 19.55 13.11 -8.20
CA SER A 59 19.58 14.55 -8.38
C SER A 59 18.31 15.05 -9.07
N LEU A 60 18.00 16.30 -8.84
CA LEU A 60 16.97 17.05 -9.54
C LEU A 60 17.61 18.26 -10.22
N ARG A 61 17.33 18.47 -11.50
CA ARG A 61 17.73 19.69 -12.23
C ARG A 61 16.49 20.51 -12.52
N ILE A 62 16.53 21.77 -12.14
CA ILE A 62 15.42 22.69 -12.35
C ILE A 62 15.95 23.97 -13.00
N ASP A 63 15.12 24.61 -13.80
CA ASP A 63 15.30 25.96 -14.28
C ASP A 63 14.34 26.86 -13.50
N GLY A 64 14.79 27.31 -12.33
CA GLY A 64 14.01 28.05 -11.35
C GLY A 64 14.39 27.74 -9.92
N GLU A 65 13.52 28.06 -8.99
CA GLU A 65 13.71 27.84 -7.55
C GLU A 65 12.68 26.85 -7.01
N LEU A 66 13.07 26.05 -6.02
CA LEU A 66 12.14 25.20 -5.28
C LEU A 66 11.52 26.02 -4.14
N THR A 67 10.20 26.04 -4.09
CA THR A 67 9.44 26.58 -2.97
C THR A 67 8.91 25.43 -2.10
N GLY A 68 8.68 25.70 -0.81
CA GLY A 68 8.07 24.71 0.08
C GLY A 68 6.60 24.51 -0.27
N LEU A 69 6.14 23.26 -0.24
CA LEU A 69 4.72 22.97 -0.27
C LEU A 69 4.12 23.17 1.13
N PRO A 70 2.87 23.64 1.24
CA PRO A 70 2.17 23.61 2.50
C PRO A 70 2.01 22.13 2.92
N GLU A 71 2.35 21.83 4.16
CA GLU A 71 2.09 20.51 4.73
C GLU A 71 0.58 20.24 4.76
N ARG A 72 0.18 19.04 4.40
CA ARG A 72 -1.19 18.58 4.65
C ARG A 72 -1.30 18.23 6.13
N GLU A 73 -2.39 18.61 6.77
CA GLU A 73 -2.56 18.44 8.22
C GLU A 73 -2.75 16.97 8.62
N LEU A 74 -3.26 16.13 7.72
CA LEU A 74 -3.55 14.72 7.95
C LEU A 74 -2.55 13.84 7.21
N LYS A 75 -2.04 12.82 7.90
CA LYS A 75 -1.10 11.81 7.36
C LYS A 75 -1.68 10.41 7.53
N ILE A 76 -1.79 9.67 6.43
CA ILE A 76 -2.37 8.32 6.45
C ILE A 76 -1.39 7.32 5.83
N GLU A 77 -1.04 6.29 6.61
CA GLU A 77 -0.30 5.13 6.14
C GLU A 77 -1.24 4.00 5.74
N PHE A 78 -0.90 3.29 4.66
CA PHE A 78 -1.62 2.11 4.22
C PHE A 78 -0.67 0.92 4.16
N ILE A 79 -0.99 -0.13 4.89
CA ILE A 79 -0.27 -1.40 4.92
C ILE A 79 -1.17 -2.46 4.28
N GLY A 80 -0.67 -3.19 3.27
CA GLY A 80 -1.54 -4.17 2.63
C GLY A 80 -0.89 -5.06 1.57
N ASP A 81 -1.76 -5.71 0.84
CA ASP A 81 -1.44 -6.69 -0.20
C ASP A 81 -1.64 -6.13 -1.63
N SER A 82 -2.00 -7.00 -2.57
CA SER A 82 -2.25 -6.67 -3.97
C SER A 82 -3.36 -5.62 -4.16
N LEU A 83 -4.37 -5.60 -3.30
CA LEU A 83 -5.44 -4.61 -3.40
C LEU A 83 -4.93 -3.22 -3.00
N THR A 84 -4.04 -3.14 -2.03
CA THR A 84 -3.38 -1.90 -1.64
C THR A 84 -2.33 -1.45 -2.65
N SER A 85 -1.77 -2.38 -3.43
CA SER A 85 -0.92 -2.09 -4.60
C SER A 85 -1.72 -1.73 -5.85
N ALA A 86 -3.04 -1.86 -5.84
CA ALA A 86 -3.95 -1.79 -7.00
C ALA A 86 -3.46 -2.66 -8.18
N GLU A 87 -3.11 -3.92 -7.88
CA GLU A 87 -2.79 -4.91 -8.89
C GLU A 87 -3.96 -5.07 -9.86
N GLY A 88 -3.68 -5.10 -11.16
CA GLY A 88 -4.68 -5.37 -12.18
C GLY A 88 -5.68 -4.25 -12.46
N ALA A 89 -5.69 -3.16 -11.68
CA ALA A 89 -6.69 -2.10 -11.78
C ALA A 89 -6.70 -1.38 -13.15
N LEU A 90 -5.56 -1.34 -13.85
CA LEU A 90 -5.43 -0.70 -15.17
C LEU A 90 -5.59 -1.66 -16.35
N ALA A 91 -5.81 -2.94 -16.11
CA ALA A 91 -5.90 -3.93 -17.17
C ALA A 91 -7.32 -4.50 -17.35
N PRO A 92 -7.65 -4.99 -18.54
CA PRO A 92 -8.90 -5.68 -18.78
C PRO A 92 -9.04 -6.94 -17.89
N ARG A 93 -10.26 -7.25 -17.51
CA ARG A 93 -10.62 -8.39 -16.66
C ARG A 93 -10.01 -9.74 -17.10
N ASP A 94 -9.95 -9.97 -18.40
CA ASP A 94 -9.46 -11.24 -18.95
C ASP A 94 -7.94 -11.34 -19.02
N ASN A 95 -7.22 -10.28 -18.64
CA ASN A 95 -5.77 -10.30 -18.61
C ASN A 95 -5.28 -10.99 -17.34
N MET A 96 -4.42 -11.99 -17.49
CA MET A 96 -3.86 -12.78 -16.38
C MET A 96 -2.36 -12.58 -16.20
N GLU A 97 -1.74 -11.65 -16.94
CA GLU A 97 -0.32 -11.36 -16.84
C GLU A 97 -0.02 -10.56 -15.56
N TRP A 98 0.97 -11.00 -14.80
CA TRP A 98 1.46 -10.27 -13.63
C TRP A 98 2.64 -9.37 -14.02
N ILE A 99 2.30 -8.21 -14.55
CA ILE A 99 3.28 -7.23 -15.05
C ILE A 99 3.06 -5.84 -14.46
N THR A 100 4.15 -5.13 -14.30
CA THR A 100 4.19 -3.82 -13.64
C THR A 100 3.29 -2.73 -14.26
N PRO A 101 2.97 -2.71 -15.57
CA PRO A 101 2.07 -1.71 -16.14
C PRO A 101 0.63 -1.71 -15.58
N TRP A 102 0.20 -2.84 -15.04
CA TRP A 102 -1.17 -3.03 -14.55
C TRP A 102 -1.41 -2.54 -13.12
N PHE A 103 -0.33 -2.13 -12.43
CA PHE A 103 -0.41 -1.51 -11.11
C PHE A 103 -0.60 -0.01 -11.20
N THR A 104 -1.23 0.60 -10.19
CA THR A 104 -1.34 2.05 -10.10
C THR A 104 -1.48 2.54 -8.67
N ALA A 105 -0.58 3.38 -8.23
CA ALA A 105 -0.71 4.04 -6.94
C ALA A 105 -1.77 5.17 -6.97
N ARG A 106 -2.03 5.75 -8.14
CA ARG A 106 -3.02 6.82 -8.31
C ARG A 106 -4.45 6.30 -8.50
N GLY A 107 -4.63 5.11 -9.07
CA GLY A 107 -5.95 4.47 -9.24
C GLY A 107 -6.35 3.57 -8.07
N ASN A 108 -5.74 3.73 -6.93
CA ASN A 108 -5.93 2.93 -5.73
C ASN A 108 -6.92 3.57 -4.76
N TYR A 109 -7.66 2.78 -4.00
CA TYR A 109 -8.59 3.27 -2.98
C TYR A 109 -7.93 4.23 -1.97
N SER A 110 -6.67 3.99 -1.63
CA SER A 110 -5.89 4.85 -0.73
C SER A 110 -5.65 6.25 -1.30
N TRP A 111 -5.48 6.36 -2.63
CA TRP A 111 -5.36 7.64 -3.31
C TRP A 111 -6.66 8.45 -3.17
N TYR A 112 -7.78 7.84 -3.53
CA TYR A 112 -9.07 8.52 -3.50
C TYR A 112 -9.46 8.94 -2.08
N ALA A 113 -9.20 8.10 -1.08
CA ALA A 113 -9.42 8.46 0.32
C ALA A 113 -8.60 9.68 0.73
N CYS A 114 -7.31 9.72 0.39
CA CYS A 114 -6.44 10.84 0.73
C CYS A 114 -6.77 12.13 -0.04
N GLU A 115 -7.21 12.05 -1.30
CA GLU A 115 -7.65 13.23 -2.05
C GLU A 115 -8.91 13.86 -1.42
N VAL A 116 -9.90 13.03 -1.02
CA VAL A 116 -11.11 13.52 -0.33
C VAL A 116 -10.79 14.15 1.02
N LEU A 117 -9.81 13.59 1.75
CA LEU A 117 -9.41 14.06 3.08
C LEU A 117 -8.31 15.14 3.04
N ASN A 118 -7.80 15.49 1.88
CA ASN A 118 -6.61 16.32 1.74
C ASN A 118 -5.43 15.85 2.60
N ALA A 119 -5.18 14.52 2.60
CA ALA A 119 -4.17 13.89 3.42
C ALA A 119 -2.87 13.58 2.66
N GLU A 120 -1.73 13.61 3.35
CA GLU A 120 -0.51 12.97 2.88
C GLU A 120 -0.67 11.45 2.96
N ARG A 121 0.00 10.74 2.06
CA ARG A 121 -0.14 9.30 1.94
C ARG A 121 1.20 8.59 1.89
N GLN A 122 1.33 7.52 2.67
CA GLN A 122 2.39 6.53 2.55
C GLN A 122 1.79 5.14 2.33
N ILE A 123 2.40 4.33 1.48
CA ILE A 123 1.94 2.96 1.19
C ILE A 123 3.08 1.99 1.38
N MET A 124 2.82 0.94 2.13
CA MET A 124 3.63 -0.27 2.20
C MET A 124 2.76 -1.45 1.80
N SER A 125 2.98 -2.02 0.62
CA SER A 125 2.14 -3.11 0.11
C SER A 125 2.93 -4.07 -0.76
N GLN A 126 2.53 -5.36 -0.71
CA GLN A 126 3.11 -6.41 -1.52
C GLN A 126 2.05 -7.44 -1.92
N SER A 127 1.88 -7.60 -3.23
CA SER A 127 0.98 -8.61 -3.81
C SER A 127 1.34 -10.00 -3.31
N GLY A 128 0.31 -10.75 -2.94
CA GLY A 128 0.45 -12.13 -2.50
C GLY A 128 0.86 -12.32 -1.04
N TRP A 129 1.21 -11.25 -0.30
CA TRP A 129 1.68 -11.37 1.08
C TRP A 129 0.55 -11.14 2.09
N GLY A 130 0.57 -11.93 3.16
CA GLY A 130 -0.31 -11.82 4.31
C GLY A 130 0.40 -11.32 5.57
N VAL A 131 -0.15 -11.60 6.73
CA VAL A 131 0.44 -11.27 8.04
C VAL A 131 1.42 -12.34 8.51
N CYS A 132 1.19 -13.62 8.16
CA CYS A 132 2.00 -14.77 8.58
C CYS A 132 2.79 -15.40 7.42
N TRP A 133 2.23 -15.37 6.21
CA TRP A 133 2.78 -15.98 5.00
C TRP A 133 2.19 -15.38 3.72
N ASP A 134 2.66 -15.86 2.58
CA ASP A 134 2.07 -15.51 1.29
C ASP A 134 0.92 -16.48 0.89
N TRP A 135 0.30 -16.20 -0.24
CA TRP A 135 -0.81 -16.99 -0.78
C TRP A 135 -0.48 -18.48 -1.03
N GLN A 136 0.81 -18.85 -1.11
CA GLN A 136 1.32 -20.22 -1.19
C GLN A 136 1.75 -20.79 0.17
N HIS A 137 1.50 -20.06 1.25
CA HIS A 137 1.92 -20.41 2.61
C HIS A 137 3.44 -20.42 2.81
N THR A 138 4.16 -19.47 2.22
CA THR A 138 5.59 -19.28 2.43
C THR A 138 5.80 -18.30 3.58
N GLU A 139 6.22 -18.79 4.74
CA GLU A 139 6.33 -17.99 5.97
C GLU A 139 7.33 -16.82 5.87
N ALA A 140 8.38 -16.95 5.05
CA ALA A 140 9.35 -15.87 4.85
C ALA A 140 8.77 -14.65 4.11
N ASN A 141 7.61 -14.79 3.49
CA ASN A 141 6.94 -13.78 2.69
C ASN A 141 5.73 -13.21 3.44
N ASN A 142 5.96 -12.32 4.40
CA ASN A 142 4.89 -11.71 5.17
C ASN A 142 5.12 -10.22 5.42
N MET A 143 4.04 -9.47 5.55
CA MET A 143 4.09 -8.01 5.75
C MET A 143 4.50 -7.63 7.17
N SER A 144 4.25 -8.49 8.16
CA SER A 144 4.58 -8.21 9.56
C SER A 144 6.08 -8.09 9.77
N ASP A 145 6.88 -8.97 9.13
CA ASP A 145 8.33 -8.91 9.21
C ASP A 145 8.92 -7.79 8.33
N ALA A 146 8.23 -7.48 7.21
CA ALA A 146 8.69 -6.45 6.28
C ALA A 146 8.50 -5.01 6.82
N TYR A 147 7.54 -4.78 7.73
CA TYR A 147 7.07 -3.46 8.12
C TYR A 147 8.14 -2.56 8.73
N GLU A 148 9.06 -3.11 9.48
CA GLU A 148 10.08 -2.34 10.22
C GLU A 148 11.28 -1.91 9.38
N TYR A 149 11.31 -2.25 8.09
CA TYR A 149 12.48 -2.00 7.23
C TYR A 149 12.17 -1.03 6.09
N THR A 150 13.22 -0.39 5.58
CA THR A 150 13.12 0.59 4.49
C THR A 150 12.47 -0.01 3.22
N VAL A 151 12.83 -1.25 2.86
CA VAL A 151 12.19 -2.04 1.80
C VAL A 151 12.18 -3.51 2.22
N GLY A 152 11.46 -3.83 3.29
CA GLY A 152 11.47 -5.16 3.90
C GLY A 152 10.95 -6.30 3.03
N VAL A 153 10.31 -5.99 1.90
CA VAL A 153 9.87 -6.99 0.93
C VAL A 153 10.98 -7.51 0.01
N LEU A 154 12.17 -6.90 0.02
CA LEU A 154 13.31 -7.31 -0.77
C LEU A 154 14.40 -7.93 0.11
N HIS A 155 14.82 -9.11 -0.24
CA HIS A 155 15.80 -9.90 0.53
C HIS A 155 17.04 -10.25 -0.28
N GLY A 156 18.10 -10.69 0.43
CA GLY A 156 19.34 -11.21 -0.14
C GLY A 156 20.43 -10.14 -0.29
N PRO A 157 21.66 -10.57 -0.69
CA PRO A 157 22.85 -9.73 -0.63
C PRO A 157 22.77 -8.42 -1.43
N GLU A 158 22.07 -8.44 -2.57
CA GLU A 158 21.90 -7.23 -3.39
C GLU A 158 20.96 -6.23 -2.74
N ALA A 159 19.85 -6.69 -2.16
CA ALA A 159 18.92 -5.85 -1.41
C ALA A 159 19.58 -5.25 -0.17
N GLU A 160 20.36 -6.05 0.57
CA GLU A 160 21.12 -5.60 1.73
C GLU A 160 22.17 -4.54 1.34
N ALA A 161 22.91 -4.75 0.25
CA ALA A 161 23.89 -3.78 -0.25
C ALA A 161 23.24 -2.43 -0.64
N ARG A 162 21.96 -2.44 -1.02
CA ARG A 162 21.16 -1.25 -1.32
C ARG A 162 20.52 -0.61 -0.09
N GLY A 163 20.65 -1.26 1.08
CA GLY A 163 20.09 -0.78 2.35
C GLY A 163 18.61 -1.10 2.53
N CYS A 164 18.07 -2.07 1.80
CA CYS A 164 16.66 -2.46 1.91
C CYS A 164 16.30 -2.99 3.31
N SER A 165 17.24 -3.70 3.96
CA SER A 165 17.12 -4.25 5.32
C SER A 165 17.47 -3.27 6.45
N LYS A 166 17.71 -1.99 6.13
CA LYS A 166 17.89 -0.99 7.19
C LYS A 166 16.56 -0.76 7.91
N PRO A 167 16.58 -0.68 9.25
CA PRO A 167 15.38 -0.28 9.99
C PRO A 167 14.84 1.06 9.47
N TRP A 168 13.53 1.15 9.35
CA TRP A 168 12.86 2.39 9.02
C TRP A 168 12.84 3.31 10.24
N ASP A 169 13.15 4.58 10.04
CA ASP A 169 13.04 5.58 11.09
C ASP A 169 11.62 6.17 11.09
N PHE A 170 10.75 5.59 11.92
CA PHE A 170 9.37 6.04 12.07
C PHE A 170 9.25 7.49 12.57
N SER A 171 10.30 8.08 13.15
CA SER A 171 10.27 9.48 13.58
C SER A 171 10.28 10.47 12.41
N CYS A 172 10.75 10.05 11.23
CA CYS A 172 10.80 10.91 10.05
C CYS A 172 9.41 11.27 9.49
N TRP A 173 8.44 10.39 9.68
CA TRP A 173 7.07 10.60 9.22
C TRP A 173 6.11 9.80 10.08
N GLN A 174 5.30 10.48 10.90
CA GLN A 174 4.35 9.87 11.81
C GLN A 174 2.93 10.04 11.25
N PRO A 175 2.21 8.95 10.97
CA PRO A 175 0.83 9.01 10.52
C PRO A 175 -0.12 9.36 11.68
N ASP A 176 -1.22 10.01 11.33
CA ASP A 176 -2.37 10.19 12.22
C ASP A 176 -3.29 8.96 12.18
N ILE A 177 -3.32 8.27 11.02
CA ILE A 177 -4.10 7.05 10.81
C ILE A 177 -3.22 6.02 10.10
N VAL A 178 -3.28 4.76 10.56
CA VAL A 178 -2.73 3.60 9.84
C VAL A 178 -3.88 2.70 9.42
N CYS A 179 -4.05 2.50 8.13
CA CYS A 179 -5.02 1.59 7.53
C CYS A 179 -4.33 0.27 7.16
N ILE A 180 -4.81 -0.86 7.69
CA ILE A 180 -4.27 -2.20 7.42
C ILE A 180 -5.30 -2.98 6.58
N ARG A 181 -4.88 -3.57 5.45
CA ARG A 181 -5.70 -4.45 4.63
C ARG A 181 -4.92 -5.69 4.26
N LEU A 182 -5.00 -6.70 5.10
CA LEU A 182 -4.28 -7.98 5.00
C LEU A 182 -5.19 -9.14 5.44
N MET A 183 -4.67 -10.34 5.44
CA MET A 183 -5.23 -11.65 5.77
C MET A 183 -5.91 -12.38 4.61
N SER A 184 -6.17 -11.75 3.48
CA SER A 184 -6.70 -12.46 2.29
C SER A 184 -5.72 -13.53 1.80
N ASN A 185 -4.41 -13.21 1.79
CA ASN A 185 -3.39 -14.15 1.35
C ASN A 185 -3.09 -15.23 2.40
N ASP A 186 -3.23 -14.91 3.68
CA ASP A 186 -3.15 -15.93 4.73
C ASP A 186 -4.28 -16.97 4.57
N TYR A 187 -5.51 -16.51 4.31
CA TYR A 187 -6.63 -17.38 4.00
C TYR A 187 -6.37 -18.24 2.76
N ASN A 188 -5.87 -17.65 1.68
CA ASN A 188 -5.52 -18.40 0.47
C ASN A 188 -4.42 -19.44 0.74
N GLY A 189 -3.40 -19.10 1.53
CA GLY A 189 -2.35 -20.05 1.94
C GLY A 189 -2.88 -21.22 2.77
N MET A 190 -3.83 -20.97 3.68
CA MET A 190 -4.50 -22.03 4.43
C MET A 190 -5.33 -22.94 3.52
N ASN A 191 -6.03 -22.38 2.53
CA ASN A 191 -6.79 -23.14 1.55
C ASN A 191 -5.89 -23.99 0.66
N GLU A 192 -4.77 -23.45 0.20
CA GLU A 192 -3.78 -24.17 -0.61
C GLU A 192 -3.25 -25.40 0.14
N ARG A 193 -2.97 -25.27 1.44
CA ARG A 193 -2.50 -26.35 2.30
C ARG A 193 -3.61 -27.18 2.96
N GLN A 194 -4.87 -26.79 2.82
CA GLN A 194 -6.00 -27.39 3.53
C GLN A 194 -5.79 -27.39 5.06
N SER A 195 -5.23 -26.32 5.59
CA SER A 195 -4.78 -26.22 6.99
C SER A 195 -5.62 -25.25 7.83
N PHE A 196 -6.82 -24.88 7.36
CA PHE A 196 -7.66 -23.87 8.02
C PHE A 196 -7.90 -24.16 9.50
N GLU A 197 -8.24 -25.40 9.85
CA GLU A 197 -8.53 -25.80 11.23
C GLU A 197 -7.29 -25.69 12.16
N THR A 198 -6.10 -25.85 11.61
CA THR A 198 -4.85 -25.80 12.37
C THR A 198 -4.22 -24.42 12.43
N ASP A 199 -4.36 -23.63 11.37
CA ASP A 199 -3.62 -22.39 11.21
C ASP A 199 -4.44 -21.13 11.46
N ARG A 200 -5.78 -21.24 11.52
CA ARG A 200 -6.68 -20.12 11.78
C ARG A 200 -6.27 -19.28 12.99
N GLU A 201 -5.96 -19.94 14.09
CA GLU A 201 -5.54 -19.24 15.32
C GLU A 201 -4.18 -18.54 15.15
N ASN A 202 -3.26 -19.13 14.38
CA ASN A 202 -1.96 -18.51 14.08
C ASN A 202 -2.14 -17.22 13.29
N VAL A 203 -3.02 -17.21 12.30
CA VAL A 203 -3.33 -16.02 11.49
C VAL A 203 -3.95 -14.92 12.35
N ILE A 204 -4.91 -15.24 13.21
CA ILE A 204 -5.51 -14.27 14.13
C ILE A 204 -4.43 -13.65 15.04
N ARG A 205 -3.55 -14.47 15.61
CA ARG A 205 -2.42 -13.99 16.45
C ARG A 205 -1.45 -13.13 15.65
N GLY A 206 -1.12 -13.53 14.42
CA GLY A 206 -0.29 -12.73 13.53
C GLY A 206 -0.85 -11.33 13.28
N GLY A 207 -2.18 -11.22 13.09
CA GLY A 207 -2.86 -9.94 13.00
C GLY A 207 -2.78 -9.11 14.28
N MET A 208 -2.96 -9.75 15.45
CA MET A 208 -2.79 -9.09 16.74
C MET A 208 -1.35 -8.58 16.94
N ASP A 209 -0.36 -9.36 16.54
CA ASP A 209 1.05 -8.99 16.64
C ASP A 209 1.40 -7.83 15.69
N LEU A 210 0.84 -7.82 14.48
CA LEU A 210 0.97 -6.67 13.58
C LEU A 210 0.33 -5.40 14.17
N ILE A 211 -0.85 -5.50 14.78
CA ILE A 211 -1.49 -4.35 15.46
C ILE A 211 -0.57 -3.82 16.59
N ARG A 212 0.02 -4.69 17.40
CA ARG A 212 0.97 -4.29 18.45
C ARG A 212 2.19 -3.59 17.87
N LYS A 213 2.80 -4.18 16.85
CA LYS A 213 3.95 -3.61 16.14
C LYS A 213 3.63 -2.22 15.56
N VAL A 214 2.51 -2.08 14.86
CA VAL A 214 2.07 -0.79 14.31
C VAL A 214 1.85 0.24 15.41
N ARG A 215 1.25 -0.15 16.54
CA ARG A 215 1.04 0.72 17.70
C ARG A 215 2.36 1.17 18.35
N GLU A 216 3.33 0.27 18.44
CA GLU A 216 4.67 0.59 18.96
C GLU A 216 5.41 1.58 18.08
N CYS A 217 5.34 1.39 16.77
CA CYS A 217 5.95 2.28 15.78
C CYS A 217 5.23 3.63 15.66
N ASN A 218 3.90 3.65 15.84
CA ASN A 218 3.03 4.82 15.69
C ASN A 218 2.13 5.01 16.91
N PRO A 219 2.68 5.46 18.05
CA PRO A 219 1.97 5.43 19.35
C PRO A 219 0.68 6.25 19.39
N ARG A 220 0.57 7.28 18.55
CA ARG A 220 -0.57 8.22 18.53
C ARG A 220 -1.55 7.96 17.40
N ALA A 221 -1.19 7.13 16.42
CA ALA A 221 -2.04 6.89 15.26
C ALA A 221 -3.33 6.16 15.64
N LYS A 222 -4.42 6.49 14.97
CA LYS A 222 -5.61 5.63 14.93
C LYS A 222 -5.32 4.47 13.97
N ILE A 223 -5.68 3.26 14.37
CA ILE A 223 -5.48 2.07 13.54
C ILE A 223 -6.83 1.62 13.00
N VAL A 224 -6.95 1.46 11.70
CA VAL A 224 -8.16 0.99 11.04
C VAL A 224 -7.85 -0.27 10.26
N TRP A 225 -8.41 -1.40 10.66
CA TRP A 225 -8.34 -2.61 9.86
C TRP A 225 -9.44 -2.59 8.81
N ILE A 226 -9.05 -2.54 7.55
CA ILE A 226 -9.97 -2.66 6.41
C ILE A 226 -10.23 -4.16 6.21
N LEU A 227 -11.42 -4.60 6.57
CA LEU A 227 -11.80 -6.02 6.50
C LEU A 227 -11.84 -6.45 5.03
N PRO A 228 -11.28 -7.63 4.69
CA PRO A 228 -11.46 -8.20 3.35
C PRO A 228 -12.95 -8.46 3.07
N GLY A 229 -13.29 -8.66 1.81
CA GLY A 229 -14.62 -9.09 1.42
C GLY A 229 -14.94 -10.51 1.86
N THR A 230 -16.17 -10.94 1.69
CA THR A 230 -16.68 -12.25 2.15
C THR A 230 -15.97 -13.44 1.51
N GLU A 231 -15.31 -13.23 0.38
CA GLU A 231 -14.51 -14.25 -0.32
C GLU A 231 -13.21 -14.65 0.41
N CYS A 232 -12.81 -13.91 1.45
CA CYS A 232 -11.52 -14.08 2.13
C CYS A 232 -11.64 -14.19 3.66
N GLU A 233 -12.74 -14.73 4.19
CA GLU A 233 -12.97 -14.91 5.64
C GLU A 233 -12.70 -13.62 6.45
N PRO A 234 -13.53 -12.59 6.31
CA PRO A 234 -13.35 -11.31 7.03
C PRO A 234 -13.34 -11.47 8.55
N GLU A 235 -13.88 -12.57 9.07
CA GLU A 235 -13.92 -12.91 10.48
C GLU A 235 -12.53 -13.08 11.10
N LEU A 236 -11.51 -13.46 10.33
CA LEU A 236 -10.13 -13.59 10.85
C LEU A 236 -9.62 -12.22 11.33
N ALA A 237 -9.76 -11.22 10.46
CA ALA A 237 -9.35 -9.86 10.75
C ALA A 237 -10.24 -9.21 11.83
N ALA A 238 -11.55 -9.42 11.76
CA ALA A 238 -12.49 -8.91 12.74
C ALA A 238 -12.23 -9.47 14.15
N GLU A 239 -11.89 -10.77 14.25
CA GLU A 239 -11.56 -11.40 15.52
C GLU A 239 -10.23 -10.87 16.09
N ALA A 240 -9.21 -10.66 15.25
CA ALA A 240 -7.95 -10.05 15.70
C ALA A 240 -8.18 -8.64 16.27
N VAL A 241 -8.94 -7.79 15.57
CA VAL A 241 -9.31 -6.46 16.04
C VAL A 241 -10.07 -6.51 17.36
N LYS A 242 -11.10 -7.37 17.45
CA LYS A 242 -11.91 -7.54 18.65
C LYS A 242 -11.06 -7.94 19.85
N ARG A 243 -10.19 -8.95 19.73
CA ARG A 243 -9.31 -9.40 20.83
C ARG A 243 -8.38 -8.30 21.28
N MET A 244 -7.80 -7.53 20.36
CA MET A 244 -6.93 -6.40 20.71
C MET A 244 -7.69 -5.28 21.43
N GLN A 245 -8.95 -5.02 21.06
CA GLN A 245 -9.82 -4.09 21.79
C GLN A 245 -10.14 -4.61 23.21
N GLU A 246 -10.40 -5.92 23.36
CA GLU A 246 -10.61 -6.58 24.65
C GLU A 246 -9.35 -6.56 25.55
N GLU A 247 -8.14 -6.61 24.95
CA GLU A 247 -6.86 -6.39 25.64
C GLU A 247 -6.61 -4.91 26.02
N GLY A 248 -7.51 -4.01 25.62
CA GLY A 248 -7.45 -2.59 25.98
C GLY A 248 -6.72 -1.69 25.00
N VAL A 249 -6.43 -2.17 23.78
CA VAL A 249 -5.87 -1.32 22.71
C VAL A 249 -6.93 -0.32 22.28
N ARG A 250 -6.64 0.95 22.50
CA ARG A 250 -7.52 2.06 22.15
C ARG A 250 -7.23 2.57 20.74
N GLU A 251 -8.15 3.38 20.20
CA GLU A 251 -8.02 3.96 18.86
C GLU A 251 -7.75 2.88 17.79
N LEU A 252 -8.45 1.74 17.92
CA LEU A 252 -8.43 0.61 17.01
C LEU A 252 -9.84 0.38 16.48
N TYR A 253 -10.00 0.37 15.17
CA TYR A 253 -11.28 0.34 14.46
C TYR A 253 -11.26 -0.69 13.34
N SER A 254 -12.42 -1.00 12.80
CA SER A 254 -12.55 -1.79 11.57
C SER A 254 -13.48 -1.10 10.58
N PHE A 255 -13.18 -1.26 9.29
CA PHE A 255 -13.99 -0.77 8.18
C PHE A 255 -14.26 -1.92 7.23
N ALA A 256 -15.52 -2.25 6.99
CA ALA A 256 -15.91 -3.28 6.04
C ALA A 256 -16.02 -2.68 4.63
N VAL A 257 -15.31 -3.27 3.66
CA VAL A 257 -15.49 -2.91 2.25
C VAL A 257 -16.70 -3.65 1.66
N PRO A 258 -17.38 -3.09 0.66
CA PRO A 258 -18.38 -3.82 -0.08
C PRO A 258 -17.74 -4.97 -0.86
N ASP A 259 -18.48 -6.06 -1.02
CA ASP A 259 -18.10 -7.12 -1.96
C ASP A 259 -18.05 -6.56 -3.38
N TYR A 260 -17.30 -7.21 -4.24
CA TYR A 260 -17.21 -6.85 -5.66
C TYR A 260 -17.72 -7.98 -6.56
N GLY A 261 -18.48 -7.57 -7.59
CA GLY A 261 -19.01 -8.46 -8.60
C GLY A 261 -18.09 -8.59 -9.82
N PRO A 262 -18.51 -9.39 -10.81
CA PRO A 262 -17.75 -9.53 -12.06
C PRO A 262 -17.49 -8.22 -12.82
N GLU A 263 -18.37 -7.24 -12.69
CA GLU A 263 -18.27 -5.90 -13.30
C GLU A 263 -17.21 -5.02 -12.66
N ASP A 264 -16.90 -5.29 -11.39
CA ASP A 264 -15.92 -4.55 -10.60
C ASP A 264 -14.49 -5.07 -10.80
N LEU A 265 -14.32 -6.16 -11.56
CA LEU A 265 -13.02 -6.79 -11.76
C LEU A 265 -12.21 -6.12 -12.88
N GLY A 266 -10.94 -5.88 -12.58
CA GLY A 266 -9.85 -5.71 -13.52
C GLY A 266 -9.11 -7.02 -13.77
N ALA A 267 -7.82 -6.96 -14.07
CA ALA A 267 -7.01 -8.16 -14.31
C ALA A 267 -6.81 -9.03 -13.07
N ARG A 268 -6.55 -10.32 -13.30
CA ARG A 268 -6.16 -11.28 -12.26
C ARG A 268 -7.11 -11.34 -11.07
N TRP A 269 -8.42 -11.21 -11.34
CA TRP A 269 -9.49 -11.20 -10.33
C TRP A 269 -9.38 -10.09 -9.28
N HIS A 270 -8.61 -9.04 -9.54
CA HIS A 270 -8.50 -7.89 -8.67
C HIS A 270 -9.51 -6.80 -9.05
N PRO A 271 -9.92 -5.96 -8.10
CA PRO A 271 -10.84 -4.86 -8.40
C PRO A 271 -10.27 -3.86 -9.42
N ASN A 272 -11.15 -3.38 -10.29
CA ASN A 272 -10.84 -2.35 -11.26
C ASN A 272 -10.71 -0.95 -10.63
N ALA A 273 -10.36 0.05 -11.44
CA ALA A 273 -10.16 1.42 -10.95
C ALA A 273 -11.45 2.08 -10.42
N GLU A 274 -12.63 1.70 -10.94
CA GLU A 274 -13.91 2.26 -10.53
C GLU A 274 -14.29 1.78 -9.12
N TRP A 275 -14.13 0.47 -8.84
CA TRP A 275 -14.33 -0.07 -7.50
C TRP A 275 -13.35 0.55 -6.50
N ASN A 276 -12.08 0.69 -6.87
CA ASN A 276 -11.09 1.36 -6.02
C ASN A 276 -11.49 2.79 -5.68
N ARG A 277 -12.05 3.54 -6.66
CA ARG A 277 -12.56 4.90 -6.42
C ARG A 277 -13.70 4.90 -5.43
N MET A 278 -14.71 4.06 -5.65
CA MET A 278 -15.87 3.94 -4.77
C MET A 278 -15.47 3.60 -3.33
N VAL A 279 -14.61 2.62 -3.14
CA VAL A 279 -14.13 2.21 -1.81
C VAL A 279 -13.32 3.33 -1.15
N GLY A 280 -12.48 4.02 -1.92
CA GLY A 280 -11.70 5.14 -1.38
C GLY A 280 -12.57 6.30 -0.89
N GLU A 281 -13.61 6.64 -1.63
CA GLU A 281 -14.60 7.65 -1.22
C GLU A 281 -15.36 7.21 0.06
N GLN A 282 -15.80 5.95 0.13
CA GLN A 282 -16.46 5.41 1.32
C GLN A 282 -15.53 5.36 2.54
N LEU A 283 -14.28 4.94 2.34
CA LEU A 283 -13.28 4.92 3.40
C LEU A 283 -13.05 6.35 3.93
N ALA A 284 -12.96 7.34 3.07
CA ALA A 284 -12.81 8.74 3.49
C ALA A 284 -13.97 9.21 4.37
N GLU A 285 -15.21 8.89 3.98
CA GLU A 285 -16.38 9.24 4.80
C GLU A 285 -16.36 8.53 6.16
N TYR A 286 -15.94 7.26 6.19
CA TYR A 286 -15.76 6.56 7.46
C TYR A 286 -14.67 7.21 8.32
N LEU A 287 -13.50 7.52 7.75
CA LEU A 287 -12.38 8.11 8.48
C LEU A 287 -12.76 9.47 9.10
N LYS A 288 -13.60 10.26 8.44
CA LYS A 288 -14.14 11.51 9.02
C LYS A 288 -14.91 11.29 10.33
N THR A 289 -15.52 10.13 10.51
CA THR A 289 -16.29 9.83 11.73
C THR A 289 -15.42 9.53 12.96
N ILE A 290 -14.17 9.22 12.74
CA ILE A 290 -13.21 8.87 13.79
C ILE A 290 -12.13 9.94 14.00
N LEU A 291 -12.03 10.96 13.13
CA LEU A 291 -11.13 12.10 13.29
C LEU A 291 -11.65 13.04 14.38
#